data_059c6a8e47aaf6c0c2d34b3445926232
#
_entry.id   059c6a8e47aaf6c0c2d34b3445926232
#
_cell.length_a   1.000
_cell.length_b   1.000
_cell.length_c   1.000
_cell.angle_alpha   90.00
_cell.angle_beta   90.00
_cell.angle_gamma   90.00
#
_symmetry.space_group_name_H-M   'P 1'
#
loop_
_entity.id
_entity.type
_entity.pdbx_description
1 polymer ?
#
loop_
_entity_poly.entity_id
_entity_poly.type
_entity_poly.pdbx_seq_one_letter_code
_entity_poly.pdbx_strand_id
1 'polypeptide(L)'
;MLKLSLPENLYLGTKTDYVVEAIRTAILVGDLLPGTRITEQQVRDSLKVSSSPVREAFHQLEAEGLLTRNPHVGTKVTEMNIGDARELYLIQSLLQGTAVQISAKNLSEQDILEAEKLNDEMGKMSKGKIDVKGLRVVNYKLHMILCGVNVYPWLTRLISALWVRFPSQSLWSMPNRPKMSFQQHAKIIKAVKKRDGLLA
;
A
#
# COMPACT_ATOMS: atom_id res chain seq x y z
N MET A 1 -5.22 -6.16 -21.49
CA MET A 1 -6.35 -5.25 -21.19
C MET A 1 -6.21 -4.85 -19.72
N LEU A 2 -6.18 -3.56 -19.42
CA LEU A 2 -6.11 -3.05 -18.04
C LEU A 2 -7.36 -3.46 -17.28
N LYS A 3 -7.21 -4.11 -16.12
CA LYS A 3 -8.31 -4.46 -15.21
C LYS A 3 -8.13 -3.68 -13.92
N LEU A 4 -8.96 -2.65 -13.75
CA LEU A 4 -9.07 -1.91 -12.50
C LEU A 4 -10.34 -2.37 -11.77
N SER A 5 -10.24 -2.60 -10.49
CA SER A 5 -11.38 -2.94 -9.64
C SER A 5 -11.15 -2.40 -8.23
N LEU A 6 -12.25 -2.09 -7.57
CA LEU A 6 -12.27 -1.74 -6.14
C LEU A 6 -13.15 -2.74 -5.39
N PRO A 7 -12.94 -2.91 -4.08
CA PRO A 7 -13.89 -3.61 -3.23
C PRO A 7 -15.29 -2.98 -3.33
N GLU A 8 -16.32 -3.80 -3.47
CA GLU A 8 -17.70 -3.37 -3.71
C GLU A 8 -18.29 -2.47 -2.60
N ASN A 9 -17.71 -2.48 -1.42
CA ASN A 9 -18.20 -1.76 -0.23
C ASN A 9 -17.47 -0.43 0.06
N LEU A 10 -16.63 0.06 -0.86
CA LEU A 10 -15.93 1.33 -0.65
C LEU A 10 -16.86 2.48 -1.06
N TYR A 11 -17.39 3.22 -0.07
CA TYR A 11 -18.14 4.46 -0.34
C TYR A 11 -17.16 5.56 -0.73
N LEU A 12 -17.23 5.97 -1.98
CA LEU A 12 -16.42 7.04 -2.55
C LEU A 12 -17.36 8.17 -2.97
N GLY A 13 -17.10 9.38 -2.47
CA GLY A 13 -17.99 10.52 -2.65
C GLY A 13 -18.27 10.90 -4.10
N THR A 14 -17.27 10.79 -4.99
CA THR A 14 -17.38 11.17 -6.41
C THR A 14 -16.85 10.09 -7.34
N LYS A 15 -17.21 10.20 -8.65
CA LYS A 15 -16.63 9.33 -9.70
C LYS A 15 -15.13 9.57 -9.86
N THR A 16 -14.64 10.77 -9.57
CA THR A 16 -13.22 11.08 -9.59
C THR A 16 -12.50 10.33 -8.47
N ASP A 17 -13.02 10.36 -7.24
CA ASP A 17 -12.46 9.61 -6.12
C ASP A 17 -12.42 8.11 -6.41
N TYR A 18 -13.47 7.58 -7.03
CA TYR A 18 -13.52 6.18 -7.47
C TYR A 18 -12.37 5.83 -8.42
N VAL A 19 -12.12 6.67 -9.43
CA VAL A 19 -11.01 6.45 -10.39
C VAL A 19 -9.66 6.57 -9.71
N VAL A 20 -9.48 7.58 -8.85
CA VAL A 20 -8.23 7.78 -8.09
C VAL A 20 -7.91 6.55 -7.25
N GLU A 21 -8.87 6.06 -6.47
CA GLU A 21 -8.66 4.92 -5.60
C GLU A 21 -8.47 3.60 -6.37
N ALA A 22 -9.13 3.44 -7.53
CA ALA A 22 -8.91 2.28 -8.38
C ALA A 22 -7.47 2.22 -8.92
N ILE A 23 -6.92 3.37 -9.35
CA ILE A 23 -5.54 3.45 -9.84
C ILE A 23 -4.56 3.27 -8.67
N ARG A 24 -4.78 3.92 -7.53
CA ARG A 24 -3.95 3.73 -6.32
C ARG A 24 -3.90 2.27 -5.88
N THR A 25 -5.06 1.63 -5.82
CA THR A 25 -5.15 0.20 -5.48
C THR A 25 -4.37 -0.65 -6.47
N ALA A 26 -4.51 -0.40 -7.76
CA ALA A 26 -3.79 -1.15 -8.79
C ALA A 26 -2.26 -0.98 -8.68
N ILE A 27 -1.78 0.22 -8.34
CA ILE A 27 -0.36 0.46 -8.05
C ILE A 27 0.05 -0.26 -6.76
N LEU A 28 -0.74 -0.13 -5.70
CA LEU A 28 -0.48 -0.76 -4.40
C LEU A 28 -0.37 -2.28 -4.51
N VAL A 29 -1.29 -2.93 -5.21
CA VAL A 29 -1.29 -4.39 -5.36
C VAL A 29 -0.35 -4.90 -6.46
N GLY A 30 0.18 -3.99 -7.32
CA GLY A 30 1.13 -4.31 -8.37
C GLY A 30 0.52 -4.73 -9.70
N ASP A 31 -0.75 -4.42 -9.94
CA ASP A 31 -1.39 -4.56 -11.25
C ASP A 31 -0.89 -3.46 -12.21
N LEU A 32 -0.51 -2.31 -11.66
CA LEU A 32 0.20 -1.23 -12.35
C LEU A 32 1.59 -1.08 -11.73
N LEU A 33 2.62 -1.47 -12.48
CA LEU A 33 4.01 -1.38 -12.05
C LEU A 33 4.61 0.00 -12.36
N PRO A 34 5.65 0.46 -11.63
CA PRO A 34 6.42 1.63 -12.01
C PRO A 34 6.85 1.53 -13.48
N GLY A 35 6.74 2.64 -14.22
CA GLY A 35 7.01 2.71 -15.65
C GLY A 35 5.88 2.23 -16.56
N THR A 36 4.86 1.56 -16.03
CA THR A 36 3.72 1.11 -16.84
C THR A 36 2.99 2.31 -17.44
N ARG A 37 2.82 2.30 -18.77
CA ARG A 37 2.04 3.31 -19.47
C ARG A 37 0.54 3.08 -19.22
N ILE A 38 -0.16 4.16 -18.87
CA ILE A 38 -1.60 4.17 -18.63
C ILE A 38 -2.25 5.30 -19.44
N THR A 39 -3.40 5.02 -20.07
CA THR A 39 -4.14 6.01 -20.86
C THR A 39 -5.53 6.25 -20.27
N GLU A 40 -6.05 7.47 -20.46
CA GLU A 40 -7.42 7.81 -20.06
C GLU A 40 -8.44 6.85 -20.69
N GLN A 41 -8.22 6.43 -21.95
CA GLN A 41 -9.08 5.49 -22.65
C GLN A 41 -9.13 4.12 -21.95
N GLN A 42 -7.96 3.57 -21.59
CA GLN A 42 -7.89 2.28 -20.87
C GLN A 42 -8.64 2.31 -19.55
N VAL A 43 -8.53 3.42 -18.81
CA VAL A 43 -9.21 3.60 -17.51
C VAL A 43 -10.72 3.73 -17.71
N ARG A 44 -11.18 4.54 -18.67
CA ARG A 44 -12.60 4.66 -19.01
C ARG A 44 -13.22 3.31 -19.36
N ASP A 45 -12.53 2.56 -20.21
CA ASP A 45 -13.03 1.26 -20.69
C ASP A 45 -13.07 0.23 -19.56
N SER A 46 -12.09 0.28 -18.65
CA SER A 46 -12.02 -0.62 -17.50
C SER A 46 -13.08 -0.32 -16.42
N LEU A 47 -13.26 0.97 -16.07
CA LEU A 47 -14.13 1.39 -14.98
C LEU A 47 -15.54 1.82 -15.42
N LYS A 48 -15.78 1.88 -16.74
CA LYS A 48 -17.08 2.30 -17.32
C LYS A 48 -17.51 3.71 -16.87
N VAL A 49 -16.57 4.64 -16.84
CA VAL A 49 -16.78 6.04 -16.47
C VAL A 49 -16.56 6.99 -17.65
N SER A 50 -17.09 8.21 -17.56
CA SER A 50 -16.90 9.25 -18.58
C SER A 50 -15.48 9.85 -18.53
N SER A 51 -15.12 10.67 -19.50
CA SER A 51 -13.78 11.25 -19.64
C SER A 51 -13.41 12.26 -18.54
N SER A 52 -14.39 13.06 -18.06
CA SER A 52 -14.12 14.12 -17.06
C SER A 52 -13.52 13.58 -15.77
N PRO A 53 -14.15 12.64 -15.04
CA PRO A 53 -13.60 12.11 -13.81
C PRO A 53 -12.25 11.40 -13.99
N VAL A 54 -12.01 10.80 -15.16
CA VAL A 54 -10.71 10.17 -15.45
C VAL A 54 -9.62 11.21 -15.63
N ARG A 55 -9.89 12.31 -16.34
CA ARG A 55 -8.94 13.39 -16.53
C ARG A 55 -8.59 14.09 -15.23
N GLU A 56 -9.60 14.38 -14.41
CA GLU A 56 -9.42 14.95 -13.08
C GLU A 56 -8.58 14.04 -12.16
N ALA A 57 -8.88 12.74 -12.17
CA ALA A 57 -8.10 11.75 -11.42
C ALA A 57 -6.63 11.68 -11.88
N PHE A 58 -6.37 11.77 -13.20
CA PHE A 58 -5.00 11.80 -13.72
C PHE A 58 -4.25 13.03 -13.22
N HIS A 59 -4.86 14.23 -13.29
CA HIS A 59 -4.25 15.46 -12.75
C HIS A 59 -3.97 15.36 -11.25
N GLN A 60 -4.90 14.79 -10.48
CA GLN A 60 -4.69 14.59 -9.05
C GLN A 60 -3.53 13.62 -8.78
N LEU A 61 -3.48 12.48 -9.46
CA LEU A 61 -2.41 11.49 -9.31
C LEU A 61 -1.06 12.00 -9.81
N GLU A 62 -1.05 12.87 -10.82
CA GLU A 62 0.16 13.60 -11.29
C GLU A 62 0.64 14.58 -10.19
N ALA A 63 -0.25 15.38 -9.61
CA ALA A 63 0.08 16.28 -8.52
C ALA A 63 0.61 15.55 -7.27
N GLU A 64 0.08 14.36 -7.00
CA GLU A 64 0.57 13.47 -5.95
C GLU A 64 1.89 12.76 -6.32
N GLY A 65 2.36 12.86 -7.57
CA GLY A 65 3.56 12.20 -8.05
C GLY A 65 3.44 10.68 -8.21
N LEU A 66 2.22 10.13 -8.25
CA LEU A 66 1.97 8.71 -8.55
C LEU A 66 1.99 8.42 -10.05
N LEU A 67 1.61 9.41 -10.85
CA LEU A 67 1.73 9.39 -12.30
C LEU A 67 2.69 10.49 -12.76
N THR A 68 3.37 10.24 -13.87
CA THR A 68 4.22 11.22 -14.55
C THR A 68 3.75 11.37 -15.99
N ARG A 69 3.43 12.59 -16.41
CA ARG A 69 3.03 12.89 -17.76
C ARG A 69 4.21 13.41 -18.57
N ASN A 70 4.47 12.75 -19.70
CA ASN A 70 5.41 13.23 -20.70
C ASN A 70 4.63 13.62 -21.96
N PRO A 71 4.76 14.87 -22.46
CA PRO A 71 3.98 15.34 -23.64
C PRO A 71 4.12 14.46 -24.88
N HIS A 72 5.26 13.80 -25.07
CA HIS A 72 5.53 12.99 -26.26
C HIS A 72 5.34 11.48 -26.04
N VAL A 73 5.29 11.03 -24.79
CA VAL A 73 5.24 9.59 -24.43
C VAL A 73 3.90 9.21 -23.81
N GLY A 74 3.16 10.19 -23.26
CA GLY A 74 1.93 9.98 -22.52
C GLY A 74 2.16 9.84 -21.03
N THR A 75 1.17 9.35 -20.32
CA THR A 75 1.20 9.18 -18.86
C THR A 75 1.68 7.78 -18.48
N LYS A 76 2.56 7.69 -17.48
CA LYS A 76 3.05 6.43 -16.90
C LYS A 76 3.02 6.48 -15.37
N VAL A 77 2.98 5.32 -14.74
CA VAL A 77 3.23 5.19 -13.30
C VAL A 77 4.65 5.67 -13.01
N THR A 78 4.79 6.53 -12.01
CA THR A 78 6.09 7.12 -11.67
C THR A 78 7.11 6.06 -11.32
N GLU A 79 8.28 6.15 -11.92
CA GLU A 79 9.44 5.34 -11.58
C GLU A 79 10.22 6.01 -10.45
N MET A 80 10.88 5.19 -9.66
CA MET A 80 11.65 5.64 -8.52
C MET A 80 13.09 5.13 -8.67
N ASN A 81 14.07 6.00 -8.52
CA ASN A 81 15.45 5.59 -8.47
C ASN A 81 15.82 5.00 -7.09
N ILE A 82 17.02 4.45 -6.98
CA ILE A 82 17.47 3.76 -5.75
C ILE A 82 17.65 4.73 -4.58
N GLY A 83 18.01 5.99 -4.86
CA GLY A 83 18.15 7.06 -3.86
C GLY A 83 16.80 7.41 -3.26
N ASP A 84 15.81 7.68 -4.11
CA ASP A 84 14.44 7.98 -3.71
C ASP A 84 13.83 6.83 -2.90
N ALA A 85 14.08 5.57 -3.32
CA ALA A 85 13.59 4.40 -2.61
C ALA A 85 14.19 4.27 -1.20
N ARG A 86 15.48 4.61 -1.03
CA ARG A 86 16.15 4.62 0.28
C ARG A 86 15.59 5.71 1.20
N GLU A 87 15.41 6.92 0.66
CA GLU A 87 14.82 8.04 1.41
C GLU A 87 13.39 7.71 1.84
N LEU A 88 12.56 7.21 0.92
CA LEU A 88 11.20 6.80 1.22
C LEU A 88 11.14 5.69 2.28
N TYR A 89 12.06 4.72 2.21
CA TYR A 89 12.17 3.68 3.23
C TYR A 89 12.52 4.24 4.60
N LEU A 90 13.45 5.20 4.66
CA LEU A 90 13.82 5.87 5.91
C LEU A 90 12.61 6.61 6.50
N ILE A 91 11.92 7.43 5.68
CA ILE A 91 10.73 8.17 6.13
C ILE A 91 9.65 7.19 6.63
N GLN A 92 9.38 6.12 5.89
CA GLN A 92 8.40 5.10 6.31
C GLN A 92 8.81 4.42 7.62
N SER A 93 10.09 4.08 7.81
CA SER A 93 10.54 3.42 9.03
C SER A 93 10.35 4.32 10.26
N LEU A 94 10.64 5.62 10.14
CA LEU A 94 10.43 6.59 11.21
C LEU A 94 8.94 6.77 11.53
N LEU A 95 8.11 6.97 10.51
CA LEU A 95 6.68 7.19 10.71
C LEU A 95 5.98 5.94 11.25
N GLN A 96 6.27 4.76 10.69
CA GLN A 96 5.64 3.52 11.14
C GLN A 96 6.14 3.10 12.52
N GLY A 97 7.44 3.24 12.81
CA GLY A 97 7.98 2.97 14.14
C GLY A 97 7.30 3.83 15.20
N THR A 98 7.20 5.15 14.96
CA THR A 98 6.46 6.06 15.85
C THR A 98 4.98 5.69 15.96
N ALA A 99 4.33 5.37 14.84
CA ALA A 99 2.92 4.98 14.83
C ALA A 99 2.68 3.72 15.67
N VAL A 100 3.49 2.67 15.51
CA VAL A 100 3.37 1.44 16.31
C VAL A 100 3.66 1.70 17.79
N GLN A 101 4.68 2.50 18.09
CA GLN A 101 5.03 2.87 19.45
C GLN A 101 3.86 3.52 20.21
N ILE A 102 3.19 4.50 19.59
CA ILE A 102 2.07 5.19 20.22
C ILE A 102 0.76 4.39 20.18
N SER A 103 0.55 3.58 19.14
CA SER A 103 -0.68 2.78 18.99
C SER A 103 -0.70 1.54 19.87
N ALA A 104 0.45 0.98 20.23
CA ALA A 104 0.57 -0.27 20.99
C ALA A 104 -0.30 -0.30 22.27
N LYS A 105 -0.46 0.85 22.94
CA LYS A 105 -1.26 0.99 24.16
C LYS A 105 -2.77 1.04 23.89
N ASN A 106 -3.18 1.43 22.66
CA ASN A 106 -4.57 1.77 22.30
C ASN A 106 -5.18 0.77 21.31
N LEU A 107 -4.40 -0.15 20.74
CA LEU A 107 -4.95 -1.20 19.87
C LEU A 107 -5.91 -2.09 20.63
N SER A 108 -7.06 -2.38 20.04
CA SER A 108 -8.03 -3.32 20.62
C SER A 108 -7.48 -4.76 20.55
N GLU A 109 -8.07 -5.64 21.38
CA GLU A 109 -7.75 -7.08 21.29
C GLU A 109 -8.12 -7.64 19.91
N GLN A 110 -9.18 -7.11 19.28
CA GLN A 110 -9.60 -7.50 17.95
C GLN A 110 -8.55 -7.10 16.88
N ASP A 111 -7.98 -5.87 16.97
CA ASP A 111 -6.91 -5.43 16.08
C ASP A 111 -5.68 -6.33 16.19
N ILE A 112 -5.32 -6.73 17.42
CA ILE A 112 -4.18 -7.61 17.68
C ILE A 112 -4.43 -9.01 17.11
N LEU A 113 -5.63 -9.57 17.31
CA LEU A 113 -6.01 -10.87 16.74
C LEU A 113 -5.99 -10.85 15.21
N GLU A 114 -6.46 -9.77 14.61
CA GLU A 114 -6.44 -9.62 13.15
C GLU A 114 -4.99 -9.48 12.63
N ALA A 115 -4.13 -8.75 13.33
CA ALA A 115 -2.70 -8.67 13.01
C ALA A 115 -2.03 -10.05 13.07
N GLU A 116 -2.34 -10.87 14.08
CA GLU A 116 -1.84 -12.25 14.17
C GLU A 116 -2.29 -13.10 12.98
N LYS A 117 -3.57 -13.06 12.61
CA LYS A 117 -4.10 -13.79 11.45
C LYS A 117 -3.42 -13.40 10.15
N LEU A 118 -3.26 -12.10 9.91
CA LEU A 118 -2.58 -11.59 8.72
C LEU A 118 -1.12 -12.04 8.68
N ASN A 119 -0.42 -12.02 9.82
CA ASN A 119 0.95 -12.51 9.87
C ASN A 119 1.03 -14.02 9.62
N ASP A 120 0.13 -14.83 10.15
CA ASP A 120 0.06 -16.27 9.89
C ASP A 120 -0.25 -16.56 8.41
N GLU A 121 -1.10 -15.75 7.77
CA GLU A 121 -1.35 -15.81 6.33
C GLU A 121 -0.07 -15.55 5.54
N MET A 122 0.69 -14.51 5.88
CA MET A 122 2.00 -14.26 5.29
C MET A 122 2.97 -15.43 5.49
N GLY A 123 2.96 -16.06 6.66
CA GLY A 123 3.75 -17.24 6.95
C GLY A 123 3.40 -18.42 6.04
N LYS A 124 2.13 -18.63 5.72
CA LYS A 124 1.68 -19.63 4.76
C LYS A 124 2.10 -19.29 3.33
N MET A 125 1.91 -18.03 2.91
CA MET A 125 2.32 -17.53 1.59
C MET A 125 3.84 -17.53 1.37
N SER A 126 4.63 -17.56 2.44
CA SER A 126 6.09 -17.64 2.36
C SER A 126 6.64 -19.03 2.02
N LYS A 127 5.76 -20.04 1.95
CA LYS A 127 6.09 -21.44 1.64
C LYS A 127 5.66 -21.76 0.21
N GLY A 128 6.53 -22.39 -0.58
CA GLY A 128 6.23 -22.80 -1.95
C GLY A 128 6.33 -21.67 -2.99
N LYS A 129 5.41 -21.64 -3.96
CA LYS A 129 5.36 -20.58 -4.98
C LYS A 129 4.86 -19.29 -4.35
N ILE A 130 5.71 -18.26 -4.37
CA ILE A 130 5.42 -16.97 -3.74
C ILE A 130 4.37 -16.19 -4.56
N ASP A 131 3.25 -15.87 -3.94
CA ASP A 131 2.28 -14.90 -4.45
C ASP A 131 2.69 -13.48 -3.98
N VAL A 132 3.46 -12.79 -4.81
CA VAL A 132 3.94 -11.44 -4.51
C VAL A 132 2.79 -10.45 -4.32
N LYS A 133 1.73 -10.57 -5.12
CA LYS A 133 0.55 -9.69 -5.04
C LYS A 133 -0.19 -9.89 -3.72
N GLY A 134 -0.48 -11.13 -3.36
CA GLY A 134 -1.13 -11.45 -2.08
C GLY A 134 -0.29 -10.99 -0.89
N LEU A 135 1.03 -11.23 -0.91
CA LEU A 135 1.94 -10.76 0.14
C LEU A 135 1.91 -9.24 0.31
N ARG A 136 1.85 -8.47 -0.78
CA ARG A 136 1.75 -7.00 -0.71
C ARG A 136 0.48 -6.54 0.01
N VAL A 137 -0.65 -7.13 -0.36
CA VAL A 137 -1.95 -6.79 0.22
C VAL A 137 -1.99 -7.11 1.71
N VAL A 138 -1.61 -8.34 2.08
CA VAL A 138 -1.62 -8.79 3.47
C VAL A 138 -0.64 -7.98 4.32
N ASN A 139 0.56 -7.74 3.80
CA ASN A 139 1.57 -6.92 4.47
C ASN A 139 1.08 -5.48 4.71
N TYR A 140 0.48 -4.85 3.70
CA TYR A 140 -0.09 -3.52 3.84
C TYR A 140 -1.17 -3.46 4.93
N LYS A 141 -2.12 -4.39 4.92
CA LYS A 141 -3.18 -4.48 5.93
C LYS A 141 -2.62 -4.63 7.33
N LEU A 142 -1.66 -5.55 7.51
CA LEU A 142 -0.99 -5.77 8.79
C LEU A 142 -0.35 -4.50 9.33
N HIS A 143 0.42 -3.80 8.50
CA HIS A 143 1.06 -2.55 8.91
C HIS A 143 0.05 -1.45 9.25
N MET A 144 -1.05 -1.32 8.49
CA MET A 144 -2.09 -0.33 8.79
C MET A 144 -2.73 -0.59 10.16
N ILE A 145 -3.02 -1.84 10.50
CA ILE A 145 -3.55 -2.21 11.82
C ILE A 145 -2.54 -1.86 12.91
N LEU A 146 -1.29 -2.30 12.77
CA LEU A 146 -0.24 -2.04 13.77
C LEU A 146 0.04 -0.55 13.95
N CYS A 147 -0.04 0.24 12.88
CA CYS A 147 0.07 1.70 12.95
C CYS A 147 -1.16 2.39 13.55
N GLY A 148 -2.20 1.66 13.92
CA GLY A 148 -3.37 2.20 14.60
C GLY A 148 -4.32 2.97 13.67
N VAL A 149 -4.67 2.39 12.51
CA VAL A 149 -5.58 3.02 11.53
C VAL A 149 -6.90 3.48 12.14
N ASN A 150 -7.39 2.77 13.15
CA ASN A 150 -8.62 3.09 13.85
C ASN A 150 -8.46 4.16 14.95
N VAL A 151 -7.21 4.52 15.29
CA VAL A 151 -6.90 5.43 16.43
C VAL A 151 -6.26 6.73 15.94
N TYR A 152 -5.40 6.68 14.94
CA TYR A 152 -4.62 7.82 14.44
C TYR A 152 -4.83 8.04 12.93
N PRO A 153 -6.03 8.50 12.50
CA PRO A 153 -6.40 8.55 11.07
C PRO A 153 -5.52 9.48 10.24
N TRP A 154 -5.02 10.57 10.79
CA TRP A 154 -4.12 11.48 10.07
C TRP A 154 -2.74 10.86 9.80
N LEU A 155 -2.16 10.24 10.82
CA LEU A 155 -0.86 9.58 10.71
C LEU A 155 -0.92 8.41 9.72
N THR A 156 -1.96 7.59 9.80
CA THR A 156 -2.13 6.45 8.92
C THR A 156 -2.45 6.84 7.48
N ARG A 157 -3.14 7.96 7.24
CA ARG A 157 -3.29 8.52 5.88
C ARG A 157 -1.94 8.89 5.28
N LEU A 158 -1.05 9.53 6.04
CA LEU A 158 0.27 9.88 5.58
C LEU A 158 1.11 8.63 5.27
N ILE A 159 1.12 7.65 6.16
CA ILE A 159 1.80 6.37 5.97
C ILE A 159 1.26 5.66 4.72
N SER A 160 -0.07 5.59 4.54
CA SER A 160 -0.71 4.97 3.38
C SER A 160 -0.32 5.64 2.06
N ALA A 161 -0.29 6.97 2.01
CA ALA A 161 0.11 7.72 0.82
C ALA A 161 1.56 7.43 0.40
N LEU A 162 2.46 7.25 1.37
CA LEU A 162 3.84 6.86 1.11
C LEU A 162 3.96 5.39 0.69
N TRP A 163 3.07 4.52 1.22
CA TRP A 163 3.09 3.09 0.92
C TRP A 163 2.82 2.78 -0.55
N VAL A 164 1.88 3.48 -1.17
CA VAL A 164 1.55 3.31 -2.60
C VAL A 164 2.76 3.59 -3.49
N ARG A 165 3.63 4.52 -3.09
CA ARG A 165 4.86 4.86 -3.83
C ARG A 165 5.98 3.85 -3.65
N PHE A 166 5.95 3.06 -2.58
CA PHE A 166 7.07 2.18 -2.24
C PHE A 166 7.19 1.01 -3.23
N PRO A 167 8.37 0.78 -3.85
CA PRO A 167 8.57 -0.27 -4.85
C PRO A 167 8.69 -1.66 -4.20
N SER A 168 7.69 -2.05 -3.41
CA SER A 168 7.70 -3.27 -2.60
C SER A 168 7.81 -4.55 -3.43
N GLN A 169 7.48 -4.51 -4.73
CA GLN A 169 7.56 -5.71 -5.58
C GLN A 169 8.99 -6.27 -5.68
N SER A 170 9.97 -5.40 -5.91
CA SER A 170 11.38 -5.82 -5.95
C SER A 170 11.83 -6.42 -4.62
N LEU A 171 11.30 -5.89 -3.51
CA LEU A 171 11.59 -6.39 -2.17
C LEU A 171 11.09 -7.83 -1.97
N TRP A 172 9.86 -8.13 -2.38
CA TRP A 172 9.27 -9.46 -2.23
C TRP A 172 9.88 -10.52 -3.14
N SER A 173 10.59 -10.10 -4.18
CA SER A 173 11.34 -10.98 -5.08
C SER A 173 12.71 -11.37 -4.52
N MET A 174 13.16 -10.75 -3.41
CA MET A 174 14.45 -11.11 -2.78
C MET A 174 14.34 -12.45 -2.06
N PRO A 175 15.38 -13.31 -2.14
CA PRO A 175 15.42 -14.58 -1.43
C PRO A 175 15.18 -14.41 0.08
N ASN A 176 14.37 -15.28 0.67
CA ASN A 176 14.03 -15.29 2.09
C ASN A 176 13.30 -14.06 2.64
N ARG A 177 13.05 -13.03 1.84
CA ARG A 177 12.39 -11.80 2.33
C ARG A 177 11.01 -12.05 2.95
N PRO A 178 10.11 -12.86 2.33
CA PRO A 178 8.82 -13.18 2.94
C PRO A 178 8.96 -13.84 4.33
N LYS A 179 9.87 -14.80 4.46
CA LYS A 179 10.13 -15.48 5.74
C LYS A 179 10.68 -14.53 6.80
N MET A 180 11.61 -13.66 6.41
CA MET A 180 12.18 -12.66 7.32
C MET A 180 11.09 -11.67 7.79
N SER A 181 10.24 -11.18 6.90
CA SER A 181 9.13 -10.29 7.25
C SER A 181 8.17 -10.95 8.23
N PHE A 182 7.75 -12.18 7.97
CA PHE A 182 6.92 -12.95 8.90
C PHE A 182 7.52 -12.99 10.31
N GLN A 183 8.83 -13.28 10.43
CA GLN A 183 9.51 -13.35 11.72
C GLN A 183 9.64 -11.98 12.41
N GLN A 184 9.88 -10.92 11.66
CA GLN A 184 9.96 -9.56 12.17
C GLN A 184 8.59 -9.09 12.69
N HIS A 185 7.52 -9.30 11.91
CA HIS A 185 6.17 -8.97 12.34
C HIS A 185 5.75 -9.73 13.60
N ALA A 186 6.10 -11.01 13.72
CA ALA A 186 5.80 -11.78 14.92
C ALA A 186 6.44 -11.16 16.19
N LYS A 187 7.64 -10.59 16.08
CA LYS A 187 8.29 -9.88 17.20
C LYS A 187 7.54 -8.59 17.55
N ILE A 188 7.16 -7.80 16.55
CA ILE A 188 6.39 -6.56 16.74
C ILE A 188 5.03 -6.87 17.39
N ILE A 189 4.29 -7.84 16.86
CA ILE A 189 2.99 -8.25 17.41
C ILE A 189 3.14 -8.71 18.87
N LYS A 190 4.19 -9.47 19.18
CA LYS A 190 4.49 -9.90 20.56
C LYS A 190 4.74 -8.72 21.51
N ALA A 191 5.41 -7.68 21.06
CA ALA A 191 5.64 -6.46 21.84
C ALA A 191 4.33 -5.68 22.03
N VAL A 192 3.54 -5.51 20.96
CA VAL A 192 2.23 -4.86 20.99
C VAL A 192 1.26 -5.58 21.94
N LYS A 193 1.23 -6.92 21.97
CA LYS A 193 0.45 -7.71 22.95
C LYS A 193 0.80 -7.41 24.39
N LYS A 194 2.05 -7.07 24.65
CA LYS A 194 2.52 -6.64 25.98
C LYS A 194 2.31 -5.15 26.24
N ARG A 195 1.72 -4.42 25.30
CA ARG A 195 1.58 -2.96 25.35
C ARG A 195 2.93 -2.22 25.41
N ASP A 196 4.00 -2.88 25.02
CA ASP A 196 5.37 -2.34 25.01
C ASP A 196 5.67 -1.70 23.66
N GLY A 197 5.31 -0.43 23.53
CA GLY A 197 5.53 0.33 22.30
C GLY A 197 7.01 0.67 22.05
N LEU A 198 7.88 0.63 23.06
CA LEU A 198 9.32 0.87 22.87
C LEU A 198 10.02 -0.35 22.26
N LEU A 199 9.49 -1.54 22.54
CA LEU A 199 10.02 -2.79 22.00
C LEU A 199 9.42 -3.12 20.62
N ALA A 200 8.23 -2.56 20.29
CA ALA A 200 7.53 -2.78 19.04
C ALA A 200 8.11 -1.94 17.90
#